data_2b57f38ac109adb19fad4062edb634d2
#
_entry.id   2b57f38ac109adb19fad4062edb634d2
#
_cell.length_a   1.000
_cell.length_b   1.000
_cell.length_c   1.000
_cell.angle_alpha   90.00
_cell.angle_beta   90.00
_cell.angle_gamma   90.00
#
_symmetry.space_group_name_H-M   'P 1'
#
loop_
_entity.id
_entity.type
_entity.pdbx_description
1 polymer ?
#
loop_
_entity_poly.entity_id
_entity_poly.type
_entity_poly.pdbx_seq_one_letter_code
_entity_poly.pdbx_strand_id
1 'polypeptide(L)'
;MSNRKLTLLAPARDVEVGIAAIQAGADAVYIGAPEFGARQAAGNSVEDIATLVRYAHRFGAQVLVTLNTLLYENEYPRACALAHELYKVGVDALIIQDLRLLDYDLPPIRLHASTQCDNRTPEQILYLQDKGFRRAVLARELSIEQIREIHHATQSYTTLHNSTQSDTIELEAFIHGALCVSYSGRCYLSEVLMNRSANRGCCAQLCRQRYDLLDKDGNEILDDQGQPIHQRYLLSLQDMDRSLHLAEMIEAGVSTFKIEGRLKDRDYVTNIVAYYRQLLDQLIDSNPTLQQASTLSVYQYNFTPNPAKTFHRGQTDYFLYGRTRTMANWQTPKSTGEKIGRVIAIRHNAICVQLLPNITLHNGDGICYEDKGFAINKIDGEWIYPNVRMSDIGNRIVGTTLYRNLDTEFLRSLTAQRRIPITIRFETTKRGYCLTIGSLSAEFETEHQPASNPERARQTLIQQLGKLGDTHFIATTITIIANDQECLESFPYFIPTSQINQWRREIINSQS
;
A
#
# COMPACT_ATOMS: atom_id res chain seq x y z
N MET A 1 -3.37 -26.26 13.45
CA MET A 1 -3.72 -25.65 12.15
C MET A 1 -2.70 -24.56 11.90
N SER A 2 -2.08 -24.49 10.71
CA SER A 2 -1.15 -23.38 10.41
C SER A 2 -1.94 -22.09 10.26
N ASN A 3 -1.50 -21.00 10.91
CA ASN A 3 -2.15 -19.71 10.78
C ASN A 3 -2.05 -19.22 9.34
N ARG A 4 -3.16 -18.69 8.81
CA ARG A 4 -3.21 -18.11 7.47
C ARG A 4 -2.57 -16.74 7.46
N LYS A 5 -1.54 -16.56 6.61
CA LYS A 5 -0.86 -15.27 6.45
C LYS A 5 -1.64 -14.35 5.54
N LEU A 6 -1.84 -13.10 5.99
CA LEU A 6 -2.42 -12.03 5.19
C LEU A 6 -1.32 -11.03 4.79
N THR A 7 -1.25 -10.71 3.51
CA THR A 7 -0.26 -9.80 2.93
C THR A 7 -0.93 -8.51 2.46
N LEU A 8 -0.55 -7.37 3.00
CA LEU A 8 -0.87 -6.06 2.44
C LEU A 8 0.22 -5.67 1.45
N LEU A 9 -0.12 -5.64 0.16
CA LEU A 9 0.80 -5.37 -0.94
C LEU A 9 0.60 -3.96 -1.47
N ALA A 10 1.59 -3.10 -1.27
CA ALA A 10 1.56 -1.70 -1.65
C ALA A 10 2.36 -1.39 -2.93
N PRO A 11 1.97 -0.38 -3.71
CA PRO A 11 2.74 0.08 -4.85
C PRO A 11 3.96 0.90 -4.42
N ALA A 12 5.06 0.76 -5.14
CA ALA A 12 6.21 1.63 -5.06
C ALA A 12 6.51 2.22 -6.44
N ARG A 13 6.45 3.55 -6.57
CA ARG A 13 6.90 4.26 -7.77
C ARG A 13 8.41 4.26 -7.84
N ASP A 14 9.04 4.48 -6.69
CA ASP A 14 10.48 4.57 -6.47
C ASP A 14 10.81 4.06 -5.06
N VAL A 15 12.09 4.11 -4.68
CA VAL A 15 12.60 3.66 -3.38
C VAL A 15 11.95 4.44 -2.22
N GLU A 16 11.80 5.75 -2.35
CA GLU A 16 11.23 6.59 -1.30
C GLU A 16 9.78 6.19 -0.99
N VAL A 17 8.97 6.02 -2.03
CA VAL A 17 7.58 5.57 -1.90
C VAL A 17 7.51 4.15 -1.34
N GLY A 18 8.43 3.27 -1.75
CA GLY A 18 8.52 1.90 -1.22
C GLY A 18 8.84 1.87 0.29
N ILE A 19 9.79 2.68 0.73
CA ILE A 19 10.12 2.84 2.16
C ILE A 19 8.92 3.39 2.93
N ALA A 20 8.24 4.42 2.40
CA ALA A 20 7.05 4.98 3.03
C ALA A 20 5.92 3.95 3.16
N ALA A 21 5.71 3.11 2.14
CA ALA A 21 4.75 2.01 2.20
C ALA A 21 5.07 1.02 3.32
N ILE A 22 6.33 0.62 3.46
CA ILE A 22 6.78 -0.30 4.51
C ILE A 22 6.59 0.34 5.89
N GLN A 23 6.95 1.61 6.05
CA GLN A 23 6.75 2.37 7.30
C GLN A 23 5.27 2.50 7.66
N ALA A 24 4.40 2.63 6.67
CA ALA A 24 2.95 2.70 6.85
C ALA A 24 2.29 1.34 7.12
N GLY A 25 3.03 0.22 7.02
CA GLY A 25 2.55 -1.11 7.41
C GLY A 25 2.36 -2.10 6.26
N ALA A 26 2.93 -1.87 5.08
CA ALA A 26 2.92 -2.87 4.02
C ALA A 26 3.76 -4.10 4.39
N ASP A 27 3.22 -5.29 4.09
CA ASP A 27 3.92 -6.58 4.23
C ASP A 27 4.77 -6.88 2.99
N ALA A 28 4.41 -6.29 1.87
CA ALA A 28 5.15 -6.37 0.63
C ALA A 28 4.96 -5.10 -0.19
N VAL A 29 5.94 -4.79 -1.03
CA VAL A 29 5.85 -3.72 -2.02
C VAL A 29 6.11 -4.26 -3.42
N TYR A 30 5.45 -3.68 -4.43
CA TYR A 30 5.74 -4.00 -5.81
C TYR A 30 6.24 -2.77 -6.57
N ILE A 31 7.36 -2.92 -7.25
CA ILE A 31 8.09 -1.86 -7.95
C ILE A 31 8.33 -2.22 -9.41
N GLY A 32 8.43 -1.23 -10.28
CA GLY A 32 8.76 -1.44 -11.69
C GLY A 32 10.25 -1.73 -11.89
N ALA A 33 10.56 -2.75 -12.69
CA ALA A 33 11.91 -2.95 -13.20
C ALA A 33 12.33 -1.80 -14.13
N PRO A 34 13.62 -1.68 -14.48
CA PRO A 34 14.09 -0.68 -15.44
C PRO A 34 13.40 -0.81 -16.81
N GLU A 35 13.08 -2.04 -17.19
CA GLU A 35 12.45 -2.41 -18.46
C GLU A 35 11.30 -3.38 -18.21
N PHE A 36 10.43 -3.59 -19.21
CA PHE A 36 9.37 -4.60 -19.25
C PHE A 36 8.27 -4.46 -18.17
N GLY A 37 8.14 -3.29 -17.56
CA GLY A 37 7.06 -3.00 -16.62
C GLY A 37 5.83 -2.40 -17.32
N ALA A 38 4.60 -2.81 -16.94
CA ALA A 38 3.33 -2.28 -17.48
C ALA A 38 3.06 -0.79 -17.17
N ARG A 39 4.02 -0.08 -16.61
CA ARG A 39 4.07 1.38 -16.41
C ARG A 39 5.49 1.84 -16.70
N GLN A 40 5.78 2.07 -17.96
CA GLN A 40 7.14 2.41 -18.45
C GLN A 40 7.72 3.65 -17.74
N ALA A 41 6.88 4.61 -17.34
CA ALA A 41 7.30 5.82 -16.63
C ALA A 41 7.71 5.60 -15.14
N ALA A 42 7.65 4.37 -14.63
CA ALA A 42 7.99 4.03 -13.24
C ALA A 42 9.06 2.92 -13.20
N GLY A 43 10.02 2.97 -14.09
CA GLY A 43 11.19 2.07 -14.08
C GLY A 43 12.23 2.53 -13.06
N ASN A 44 12.81 1.58 -12.30
CA ASN A 44 13.85 1.82 -11.31
C ASN A 44 15.09 1.03 -11.63
N SER A 45 16.28 1.53 -11.31
CA SER A 45 17.52 0.78 -11.49
C SER A 45 17.58 -0.46 -10.59
N VAL A 46 18.42 -1.43 -10.92
CA VAL A 46 18.64 -2.62 -10.08
C VAL A 46 19.24 -2.22 -8.73
N GLU A 47 20.06 -1.17 -8.68
CA GLU A 47 20.66 -0.61 -7.46
C GLU A 47 19.60 0.02 -6.54
N ASP A 48 18.65 0.73 -7.10
CA ASP A 48 17.50 1.28 -6.37
C ASP A 48 16.68 0.14 -5.75
N ILE A 49 16.37 -0.87 -6.56
CA ILE A 49 15.64 -2.06 -6.11
C ILE A 49 16.41 -2.78 -4.99
N ALA A 50 17.74 -2.94 -5.13
CA ALA A 50 18.59 -3.55 -4.10
C ALA A 50 18.55 -2.75 -2.77
N THR A 51 18.47 -1.43 -2.86
CA THR A 51 18.35 -0.56 -1.69
C THR A 51 17.00 -0.77 -0.99
N LEU A 52 15.92 -0.86 -1.77
CA LEU A 52 14.59 -1.15 -1.23
C LEU A 52 14.51 -2.56 -0.61
N VAL A 53 15.13 -3.57 -1.23
CA VAL A 53 15.20 -4.94 -0.72
C VAL A 53 15.87 -4.97 0.64
N ARG A 54 17.07 -4.39 0.78
CA ARG A 54 17.77 -4.32 2.07
C ARG A 54 16.95 -3.64 3.16
N TYR A 55 16.20 -2.60 2.80
CA TYR A 55 15.33 -1.91 3.73
C TYR A 55 14.12 -2.76 4.14
N ALA A 56 13.43 -3.35 3.17
CA ALA A 56 12.23 -4.17 3.38
C ALA A 56 12.51 -5.40 4.25
N HIS A 57 13.61 -6.10 3.97
CA HIS A 57 13.98 -7.32 4.67
C HIS A 57 14.23 -7.12 6.17
N ARG A 58 14.61 -5.90 6.62
CA ARG A 58 14.68 -5.57 8.05
C ARG A 58 13.36 -5.79 8.79
N PHE A 59 12.25 -5.60 8.09
CA PHE A 59 10.89 -5.78 8.62
C PHE A 59 10.25 -7.11 8.19
N GLY A 60 11.01 -8.03 7.58
CA GLY A 60 10.46 -9.24 6.98
C GLY A 60 9.45 -8.95 5.87
N ALA A 61 9.45 -7.73 5.32
CA ALA A 61 8.62 -7.35 4.21
C ALA A 61 9.27 -7.75 2.88
N GLN A 62 8.46 -8.08 1.87
CA GLN A 62 8.92 -8.55 0.56
C GLN A 62 8.97 -7.43 -0.47
N VAL A 63 9.88 -7.56 -1.45
CA VAL A 63 9.95 -6.72 -2.64
C VAL A 63 9.68 -7.54 -3.88
N LEU A 64 8.58 -7.20 -4.58
CA LEU A 64 8.15 -7.85 -5.80
C LEU A 64 8.46 -6.94 -6.99
N VAL A 65 9.05 -7.48 -8.05
CA VAL A 65 9.40 -6.68 -9.24
C VAL A 65 8.53 -7.06 -10.42
N THR A 66 7.99 -6.04 -11.12
CA THR A 66 7.12 -6.27 -12.27
C THR A 66 7.92 -6.35 -13.57
N LEU A 67 7.85 -7.51 -14.24
CA LEU A 67 8.22 -7.77 -15.63
C LEU A 67 6.95 -8.17 -16.39
N ASN A 68 5.93 -7.31 -16.39
CA ASN A 68 4.57 -7.68 -16.73
C ASN A 68 4.04 -6.97 -17.98
N THR A 69 4.85 -6.98 -19.02
CA THR A 69 4.46 -6.63 -20.39
C THR A 69 4.57 -7.84 -21.29
N LEU A 70 3.89 -7.82 -22.44
CA LEU A 70 4.18 -8.73 -23.54
C LEU A 70 5.56 -8.43 -24.09
N LEU A 71 6.32 -9.48 -24.47
CA LEU A 71 7.67 -9.37 -24.98
C LEU A 71 7.72 -9.66 -26.48
N TYR A 72 8.61 -8.97 -27.21
CA TYR A 72 8.99 -9.33 -28.56
C TYR A 72 10.06 -10.43 -28.51
N GLU A 73 10.20 -11.17 -29.61
CA GLU A 73 11.10 -12.32 -29.69
C GLU A 73 12.57 -11.98 -29.29
N ASN A 74 13.04 -10.83 -29.69
CA ASN A 74 14.39 -10.34 -29.39
C ASN A 74 14.57 -9.80 -27.95
N GLU A 75 13.50 -9.69 -27.15
CA GLU A 75 13.53 -9.14 -25.78
C GLU A 75 13.72 -10.22 -24.71
N TYR A 76 13.36 -11.50 -24.99
CA TYR A 76 13.46 -12.57 -24.00
C TYR A 76 14.86 -12.74 -23.38
N PRO A 77 15.98 -12.73 -24.16
CA PRO A 77 17.31 -12.85 -23.56
C PRO A 77 17.62 -11.72 -22.55
N ARG A 78 17.21 -10.48 -22.87
CA ARG A 78 17.38 -9.34 -21.96
C ARG A 78 16.49 -9.44 -20.74
N ALA A 79 15.24 -9.88 -20.89
CA ALA A 79 14.31 -10.08 -19.75
C ALA A 79 14.83 -11.16 -18.80
N CYS A 80 15.39 -12.26 -19.31
CA CYS A 80 16.04 -13.30 -18.51
C CYS A 80 17.27 -12.78 -17.78
N ALA A 81 18.16 -12.06 -18.47
CA ALA A 81 19.32 -11.45 -17.85
C ALA A 81 18.92 -10.52 -16.69
N LEU A 82 17.92 -9.68 -16.90
CA LEU A 82 17.36 -8.81 -15.85
C LEU A 82 16.78 -9.62 -14.69
N ALA A 83 16.10 -10.73 -14.95
CA ALA A 83 15.58 -11.61 -13.88
C ALA A 83 16.72 -12.16 -13.01
N HIS A 84 17.85 -12.56 -13.60
CA HIS A 84 19.04 -12.98 -12.88
C HIS A 84 19.68 -11.84 -12.06
N GLU A 85 19.75 -10.63 -12.61
CA GLU A 85 20.23 -9.44 -11.90
C GLU A 85 19.38 -9.16 -10.66
N LEU A 86 18.05 -9.19 -10.81
CA LEU A 86 17.07 -8.98 -9.72
C LEU A 86 17.15 -10.08 -8.66
N TYR A 87 17.30 -11.33 -9.06
CA TYR A 87 17.50 -12.44 -8.12
C TYR A 87 18.77 -12.28 -7.28
N LYS A 88 19.88 -11.87 -7.88
CA LYS A 88 21.17 -11.64 -7.18
C LYS A 88 21.07 -10.56 -6.10
N VAL A 89 20.23 -9.55 -6.29
CA VAL A 89 20.04 -8.47 -5.29
C VAL A 89 18.96 -8.79 -4.25
N GLY A 90 18.40 -10.01 -4.29
CA GLY A 90 17.49 -10.52 -3.25
C GLY A 90 16.02 -10.17 -3.44
N VAL A 91 15.58 -9.89 -4.69
CA VAL A 91 14.14 -9.72 -4.98
C VAL A 91 13.38 -11.00 -4.64
N ASP A 92 12.23 -10.88 -3.97
CA ASP A 92 11.48 -12.02 -3.44
C ASP A 92 10.63 -12.74 -4.49
N ALA A 93 10.11 -12.00 -5.48
CA ALA A 93 9.35 -12.59 -6.59
C ALA A 93 9.29 -11.65 -7.81
N LEU A 94 9.06 -12.23 -8.98
CA LEU A 94 8.75 -11.52 -10.22
C LEU A 94 7.24 -11.62 -10.51
N ILE A 95 6.63 -10.49 -10.87
CA ILE A 95 5.26 -10.43 -11.38
C ILE A 95 5.35 -10.39 -12.90
N ILE A 96 5.00 -11.47 -13.57
CA ILE A 96 5.15 -11.62 -15.03
C ILE A 96 3.79 -11.72 -15.72
N GLN A 97 3.75 -11.33 -17.01
CA GLN A 97 2.59 -11.47 -17.89
C GLN A 97 2.84 -12.49 -18.99
N ASP A 98 3.99 -12.41 -19.63
CA ASP A 98 4.31 -13.24 -20.79
C ASP A 98 4.80 -14.62 -20.35
N LEU A 99 3.93 -15.65 -20.52
CA LEU A 99 4.23 -17.00 -20.07
C LEU A 99 5.30 -17.71 -20.90
N ARG A 100 5.61 -17.22 -22.09
CA ARG A 100 6.74 -17.75 -22.91
C ARG A 100 8.09 -17.49 -22.25
N LEU A 101 8.16 -16.54 -21.28
CA LEU A 101 9.36 -16.34 -20.49
C LEU A 101 9.77 -17.61 -19.70
N LEU A 102 8.83 -18.51 -19.42
CA LEU A 102 9.10 -19.79 -18.75
C LEU A 102 9.86 -20.79 -19.62
N ASP A 103 9.91 -20.59 -20.93
CA ASP A 103 10.67 -21.44 -21.86
C ASP A 103 12.17 -21.08 -21.89
N TYR A 104 12.57 -20.06 -21.14
CA TYR A 104 13.94 -19.55 -21.05
C TYR A 104 14.56 -19.84 -19.69
N ASP A 105 15.89 -19.68 -19.57
CA ASP A 105 16.64 -19.88 -18.33
C ASP A 105 16.36 -18.76 -17.31
N LEU A 106 15.39 -19.00 -16.42
CA LEU A 106 15.06 -18.11 -15.29
C LEU A 106 15.79 -18.56 -14.03
N PRO A 107 16.18 -17.62 -13.15
CA PRO A 107 16.73 -17.97 -11.84
C PRO A 107 15.63 -18.65 -10.98
N PRO A 108 15.99 -19.37 -9.90
CA PRO A 108 15.03 -20.02 -9.00
C PRO A 108 14.29 -18.99 -8.11
N ILE A 109 13.64 -18.01 -8.73
CA ILE A 109 12.86 -16.95 -8.10
C ILE A 109 11.37 -17.30 -8.14
N ARG A 110 10.61 -16.88 -7.13
CA ARG A 110 9.16 -17.07 -7.13
C ARG A 110 8.50 -16.28 -8.26
N LEU A 111 7.54 -16.89 -8.92
CA LEU A 111 6.77 -16.28 -10.00
C LEU A 111 5.34 -16.02 -9.57
N HIS A 112 4.87 -14.79 -9.78
CA HIS A 112 3.50 -14.37 -9.57
C HIS A 112 2.87 -13.99 -10.92
N ALA A 113 1.70 -14.58 -11.23
CA ALA A 113 1.00 -14.26 -12.46
C ALA A 113 0.34 -12.88 -12.36
N SER A 114 0.72 -11.97 -13.25
CA SER A 114 0.14 -10.62 -13.30
C SER A 114 -1.37 -10.67 -13.56
N THR A 115 -2.12 -9.67 -13.09
CA THR A 115 -3.52 -9.46 -13.53
C THR A 115 -3.64 -9.33 -15.07
N GLN A 116 -2.57 -8.96 -15.74
CA GLN A 116 -2.48 -8.89 -17.21
C GLN A 116 -2.56 -10.27 -17.88
N CYS A 117 -2.45 -11.38 -17.14
CA CYS A 117 -2.68 -12.74 -17.65
C CYS A 117 -4.18 -13.09 -17.76
N ASP A 118 -5.09 -12.14 -17.49
CA ASP A 118 -6.54 -12.36 -17.57
C ASP A 118 -7.07 -13.45 -16.60
N ASN A 119 -6.60 -13.40 -15.35
CA ASN A 119 -6.84 -14.40 -14.31
C ASN A 119 -8.30 -14.38 -13.82
N ARG A 120 -9.24 -14.97 -14.56
CA ARG A 120 -10.69 -14.89 -14.33
C ARG A 120 -11.40 -16.21 -14.07
N THR A 121 -10.79 -17.34 -14.43
CA THR A 121 -11.48 -18.65 -14.33
C THR A 121 -10.65 -19.65 -13.52
N PRO A 122 -11.30 -20.64 -12.90
CA PRO A 122 -10.60 -21.71 -12.21
C PRO A 122 -9.56 -22.42 -13.08
N GLU A 123 -9.89 -22.73 -14.34
CA GLU A 123 -9.00 -23.44 -15.26
C GLU A 123 -7.72 -22.65 -15.53
N GLN A 124 -7.85 -21.33 -15.70
CA GLN A 124 -6.69 -20.45 -15.89
C GLN A 124 -5.78 -20.46 -14.65
N ILE A 125 -6.35 -20.42 -13.46
CA ILE A 125 -5.56 -20.41 -12.22
C ILE A 125 -4.89 -21.76 -11.98
N LEU A 126 -5.57 -22.87 -12.25
CA LEU A 126 -4.99 -24.21 -12.16
C LEU A 126 -3.86 -24.39 -13.17
N TYR A 127 -4.03 -23.92 -14.39
CA TYR A 127 -2.96 -23.93 -15.40
C TYR A 127 -1.72 -23.15 -14.92
N LEU A 128 -1.90 -22.00 -14.28
CA LEU A 128 -0.79 -21.24 -13.71
C LEU A 128 -0.11 -21.98 -12.54
N GLN A 129 -0.91 -22.67 -11.70
CA GLN A 129 -0.38 -23.50 -10.61
C GLN A 129 0.49 -24.64 -11.17
N ASP A 130 0.06 -25.32 -12.22
CA ASP A 130 0.82 -26.38 -12.89
C ASP A 130 2.11 -25.86 -13.53
N LYS A 131 2.13 -24.61 -13.97
CA LYS A 131 3.32 -23.93 -14.48
C LYS A 131 4.27 -23.44 -13.37
N GLY A 132 3.98 -23.72 -12.10
CA GLY A 132 4.83 -23.40 -10.95
C GLY A 132 4.67 -21.98 -10.38
N PHE A 133 3.62 -21.25 -10.77
CA PHE A 133 3.31 -19.95 -10.16
C PHE A 133 2.88 -20.14 -8.71
N ARG A 134 3.41 -19.29 -7.84
CA ARG A 134 3.09 -19.29 -6.40
C ARG A 134 1.93 -18.38 -6.04
N ARG A 135 1.59 -17.41 -6.90
CA ARG A 135 0.50 -16.45 -6.67
C ARG A 135 -0.12 -16.00 -7.99
N ALA A 136 -1.43 -15.84 -8.00
CA ALA A 136 -2.16 -15.26 -9.12
C ALA A 136 -2.85 -13.96 -8.70
N VAL A 137 -2.57 -12.87 -9.43
CA VAL A 137 -3.26 -11.59 -9.26
C VAL A 137 -4.58 -11.67 -10.03
N LEU A 138 -5.68 -11.82 -9.31
CA LEU A 138 -7.01 -11.96 -9.89
C LEU A 138 -7.41 -10.73 -10.71
N ALA A 139 -8.23 -10.92 -11.70
CA ALA A 139 -8.83 -9.84 -12.46
C ALA A 139 -9.75 -9.00 -11.57
N ARG A 140 -9.75 -7.67 -11.77
CA ARG A 140 -10.50 -6.73 -10.94
C ARG A 140 -12.02 -6.88 -11.04
N GLU A 141 -12.47 -7.39 -12.17
CA GLU A 141 -13.87 -7.55 -12.58
C GLU A 141 -14.55 -8.78 -11.98
N LEU A 142 -13.87 -9.57 -11.14
CA LEU A 142 -14.45 -10.74 -10.49
C LEU A 142 -15.42 -10.39 -9.37
N SER A 143 -16.51 -11.13 -9.27
CA SER A 143 -17.39 -11.13 -8.10
C SER A 143 -16.82 -11.97 -6.95
N ILE A 144 -17.38 -11.80 -5.76
CA ILE A 144 -16.96 -12.57 -4.58
C ILE A 144 -17.24 -14.07 -4.77
N GLU A 145 -18.35 -14.44 -5.44
CA GLU A 145 -18.70 -15.83 -5.77
C GLU A 145 -17.67 -16.44 -6.71
N GLN A 146 -17.26 -15.72 -7.76
CA GLN A 146 -16.24 -16.19 -8.70
C GLN A 146 -14.87 -16.37 -8.00
N ILE A 147 -14.51 -15.49 -7.07
CA ILE A 147 -13.28 -15.65 -6.26
C ILE A 147 -13.38 -16.92 -5.42
N ARG A 148 -14.54 -17.19 -4.80
CA ARG A 148 -14.79 -18.37 -3.99
C ARG A 148 -14.74 -19.65 -4.81
N GLU A 149 -15.29 -19.66 -6.03
CA GLU A 149 -15.21 -20.78 -6.98
C GLU A 149 -13.75 -21.10 -7.34
N ILE A 150 -12.95 -20.07 -7.67
CA ILE A 150 -11.51 -20.23 -7.95
C ILE A 150 -10.80 -20.82 -6.75
N HIS A 151 -11.05 -20.31 -5.55
CA HIS A 151 -10.42 -20.81 -4.33
C HIS A 151 -10.78 -22.30 -4.09
N HIS A 152 -12.04 -22.67 -4.19
CA HIS A 152 -12.46 -24.06 -4.04
C HIS A 152 -11.80 -24.99 -5.07
N ALA A 153 -11.70 -24.56 -6.32
CA ALA A 153 -11.04 -25.34 -7.35
C ALA A 153 -9.55 -25.58 -7.03
N THR A 154 -8.82 -24.56 -6.58
CA THR A 154 -7.40 -24.69 -6.23
C THR A 154 -7.18 -25.60 -5.03
N GLN A 155 -8.04 -25.51 -4.00
CA GLN A 155 -7.96 -26.40 -2.82
C GLN A 155 -8.27 -27.86 -3.20
N SER A 156 -9.31 -28.09 -4.01
CA SER A 156 -9.69 -29.43 -4.46
C SER A 156 -8.58 -30.07 -5.30
N TYR A 157 -7.99 -29.31 -6.20
CA TYR A 157 -6.89 -29.77 -7.05
C TYR A 157 -5.67 -30.19 -6.22
N THR A 158 -5.26 -29.37 -5.27
CA THR A 158 -4.14 -29.67 -4.35
C THR A 158 -4.39 -30.93 -3.55
N THR A 159 -5.60 -31.16 -3.08
CA THR A 159 -6.00 -32.36 -2.33
C THR A 159 -5.95 -33.61 -3.21
N LEU A 160 -6.46 -33.56 -4.45
CA LEU A 160 -6.50 -34.67 -5.38
C LEU A 160 -5.10 -35.14 -5.81
N HIS A 161 -4.15 -34.22 -5.92
CA HIS A 161 -2.78 -34.51 -6.36
C HIS A 161 -1.81 -34.79 -5.22
N ASN A 162 -2.30 -34.98 -3.97
CA ASN A 162 -1.48 -35.18 -2.77
C ASN A 162 -0.38 -34.13 -2.58
N SER A 163 -0.59 -32.95 -3.12
CA SER A 163 0.31 -31.79 -2.99
C SER A 163 0.20 -31.20 -1.59
N THR A 164 1.25 -30.52 -1.14
CA THR A 164 1.20 -29.83 0.16
C THR A 164 0.41 -28.53 0.05
N GLN A 165 -0.14 -28.04 1.15
CA GLN A 165 -0.82 -26.72 1.17
C GLN A 165 0.12 -25.58 0.72
N SER A 166 1.44 -25.76 0.85
CA SER A 166 2.46 -24.84 0.35
C SER A 166 2.55 -24.82 -1.18
N ASP A 167 1.98 -25.80 -1.88
CA ASP A 167 1.98 -25.87 -3.34
C ASP A 167 0.71 -25.28 -3.97
N THR A 168 -0.30 -24.97 -3.15
CA THR A 168 -1.51 -24.27 -3.63
C THR A 168 -1.17 -22.83 -3.98
N ILE A 169 -1.61 -22.41 -5.16
CA ILE A 169 -1.42 -21.04 -5.63
C ILE A 169 -2.18 -20.05 -4.74
N GLU A 170 -1.51 -19.01 -4.26
CA GLU A 170 -2.12 -17.94 -3.47
C GLU A 170 -2.96 -17.01 -4.36
N LEU A 171 -4.10 -16.54 -3.82
CA LEU A 171 -4.95 -15.57 -4.50
C LEU A 171 -4.67 -14.16 -4.02
N GLU A 172 -4.29 -13.28 -4.96
CA GLU A 172 -4.08 -11.85 -4.75
C GLU A 172 -5.20 -11.06 -5.42
N ALA A 173 -5.83 -10.14 -4.70
CA ALA A 173 -6.90 -9.30 -5.24
C ALA A 173 -6.64 -7.82 -5.00
N PHE A 174 -7.03 -6.97 -5.96
CA PHE A 174 -7.02 -5.53 -5.76
C PHE A 174 -8.12 -5.12 -4.79
N ILE A 175 -7.78 -4.21 -3.87
CA ILE A 175 -8.69 -3.68 -2.85
C ILE A 175 -8.89 -2.18 -2.94
N HIS A 176 -7.96 -1.44 -3.57
CA HIS A 176 -8.01 0.02 -3.64
C HIS A 176 -7.34 0.56 -4.90
N GLY A 177 -7.86 1.71 -5.38
CA GLY A 177 -7.22 2.56 -6.39
C GLY A 177 -7.81 2.43 -7.80
N ALA A 178 -7.09 2.91 -8.79
CA ALA A 178 -7.59 3.11 -10.15
C ALA A 178 -8.05 1.82 -10.85
N LEU A 179 -9.23 1.89 -11.45
CA LEU A 179 -9.80 0.84 -12.28
C LEU A 179 -9.47 1.04 -13.76
N CYS A 180 -9.44 -0.06 -14.50
CA CYS A 180 -9.41 -0.11 -15.96
C CYS A 180 -10.80 -0.49 -16.47
N VAL A 181 -11.29 0.21 -17.51
CA VAL A 181 -12.58 -0.09 -18.13
C VAL A 181 -12.57 -1.38 -18.97
N SER A 182 -11.39 -1.77 -19.42
CA SER A 182 -11.19 -3.00 -20.18
C SER A 182 -11.01 -4.19 -19.26
N TYR A 183 -11.32 -5.38 -19.75
CA TYR A 183 -10.87 -6.62 -19.13
C TYR A 183 -9.37 -6.60 -18.89
N SER A 184 -8.94 -7.20 -17.78
CA SER A 184 -7.55 -7.23 -17.37
C SER A 184 -6.65 -7.85 -18.44
N GLY A 185 -5.63 -7.11 -18.90
CA GLY A 185 -4.69 -7.54 -19.95
C GLY A 185 -5.22 -7.49 -21.39
N ARG A 186 -6.46 -7.02 -21.63
CA ARG A 186 -7.10 -7.07 -22.96
C ARG A 186 -7.48 -5.69 -23.51
N CYS A 187 -6.72 -4.64 -23.16
CA CYS A 187 -6.96 -3.31 -23.69
C CYS A 187 -6.14 -3.05 -24.96
N TYR A 188 -6.83 -2.89 -26.09
CA TYR A 188 -6.24 -2.54 -27.40
C TYR A 188 -6.56 -1.12 -27.85
N LEU A 189 -7.34 -0.36 -27.07
CA LEU A 189 -7.84 0.97 -27.45
C LEU A 189 -6.69 1.95 -27.79
N SER A 190 -5.67 2.01 -26.95
CA SER A 190 -4.52 2.88 -27.19
C SER A 190 -3.66 2.43 -28.38
N GLU A 191 -3.59 1.13 -28.63
CA GLU A 191 -2.84 0.58 -29.76
C GLU A 191 -3.49 0.92 -31.08
N VAL A 192 -4.80 0.67 -31.20
CA VAL A 192 -5.57 0.92 -32.41
C VAL A 192 -5.68 2.40 -32.77
N LEU A 193 -5.88 3.27 -31.76
CA LEU A 193 -6.14 4.71 -32.02
C LEU A 193 -4.86 5.58 -31.97
N MET A 194 -3.82 5.16 -31.26
CA MET A 194 -2.63 5.97 -30.98
C MET A 194 -1.31 5.26 -31.28
N ASN A 195 -1.38 4.03 -31.79
CA ASN A 195 -0.20 3.17 -32.00
C ASN A 195 0.68 3.02 -30.73
N ARG A 196 0.02 2.92 -29.53
CA ARG A 196 0.65 2.82 -28.22
C ARG A 196 0.06 1.64 -27.45
N SER A 197 0.80 0.54 -27.33
CA SER A 197 0.29 -0.65 -26.68
C SER A 197 0.18 -0.49 -25.16
N ALA A 198 -1.06 -0.55 -24.63
CA ALA A 198 -1.31 -0.58 -23.20
C ALA A 198 -0.74 -1.85 -22.54
N ASN A 199 -0.70 -2.97 -23.27
CA ASN A 199 -0.15 -4.25 -22.82
C ASN A 199 1.39 -4.25 -22.78
N ARG A 200 2.01 -3.18 -23.30
CA ARG A 200 3.45 -2.93 -23.26
C ARG A 200 3.82 -1.69 -22.43
N GLY A 201 2.92 -1.26 -21.54
CA GLY A 201 3.18 -0.16 -20.61
C GLY A 201 2.90 1.24 -21.13
N CYS A 202 2.48 1.41 -22.41
CA CYS A 202 2.33 2.69 -23.10
C CYS A 202 0.85 3.15 -23.22
N CYS A 203 0.03 2.91 -22.18
CA CYS A 203 -1.37 3.30 -22.16
C CYS A 203 -1.55 4.81 -22.37
N ALA A 204 -2.37 5.23 -23.35
CA ALA A 204 -2.70 6.64 -23.60
C ALA A 204 -3.87 7.17 -22.77
N GLN A 205 -4.47 6.35 -21.90
CA GLN A 205 -5.61 6.71 -21.05
C GLN A 205 -6.81 7.29 -21.82
N LEU A 206 -7.09 6.80 -23.01
CA LEU A 206 -8.23 7.25 -23.82
C LEU A 206 -9.56 7.08 -23.09
N CYS A 207 -9.72 6.06 -22.24
CA CYS A 207 -10.90 5.90 -21.40
C CYS A 207 -11.15 7.07 -20.42
N ARG A 208 -10.20 8.00 -20.28
CA ARG A 208 -10.31 9.22 -19.44
C ARG A 208 -10.56 10.49 -20.26
N GLN A 209 -10.95 10.34 -21.54
CA GLN A 209 -11.32 11.44 -22.41
C GLN A 209 -12.86 11.61 -22.45
N ARG A 210 -13.31 12.72 -23.02
CA ARG A 210 -14.73 12.99 -23.23
C ARG A 210 -15.22 12.31 -24.48
N TYR A 211 -16.45 11.78 -24.42
CA TYR A 211 -17.14 11.11 -25.53
C TYR A 211 -18.57 11.55 -25.60
N ASP A 212 -19.13 11.42 -26.79
CA ASP A 212 -20.56 11.56 -27.08
C ASP A 212 -21.15 10.16 -27.11
N LEU A 213 -22.38 10.00 -26.63
CA LEU A 213 -23.08 8.72 -26.68
C LEU A 213 -24.12 8.75 -27.81
N LEU A 214 -23.89 7.93 -28.81
CA LEU A 214 -24.76 7.83 -29.97
C LEU A 214 -25.38 6.42 -30.03
N ASP A 215 -26.57 6.33 -30.67
CA ASP A 215 -27.14 5.05 -31.01
C ASP A 215 -26.45 4.44 -32.27
N LYS A 216 -26.92 3.28 -32.70
CA LYS A 216 -26.38 2.59 -33.87
C LYS A 216 -26.57 3.37 -35.20
N ASP A 217 -27.52 4.29 -35.25
CA ASP A 217 -27.90 5.09 -36.44
C ASP A 217 -27.21 6.50 -36.37
N GLY A 218 -26.43 6.80 -35.34
CA GLY A 218 -25.70 8.04 -35.15
C GLY A 218 -26.48 9.12 -34.45
N ASN A 219 -27.66 8.85 -33.90
CA ASN A 219 -28.47 9.82 -33.18
C ASN A 219 -27.96 9.94 -31.72
N GLU A 220 -28.09 11.12 -31.14
CA GLU A 220 -27.76 11.41 -29.77
C GLU A 220 -28.66 10.64 -28.80
N ILE A 221 -28.06 9.96 -27.82
CA ILE A 221 -28.79 9.36 -26.71
C ILE A 221 -28.99 10.40 -25.63
N LEU A 222 -30.23 10.47 -25.11
CA LEU A 222 -30.64 11.42 -24.08
C LEU A 222 -30.48 10.78 -22.70
N ASP A 223 -30.16 11.61 -21.69
CA ASP A 223 -30.21 11.22 -20.27
C ASP A 223 -31.66 11.22 -19.73
N ASP A 224 -31.81 10.88 -18.44
CA ASP A 224 -33.11 10.84 -17.75
C ASP A 224 -33.81 12.22 -17.67
N GLN A 225 -33.12 13.30 -18.01
CA GLN A 225 -33.62 14.67 -18.02
C GLN A 225 -33.92 15.14 -19.46
N GLY A 226 -33.75 14.25 -20.44
CA GLY A 226 -33.97 14.53 -21.85
C GLY A 226 -32.87 15.37 -22.50
N GLN A 227 -31.68 15.45 -21.91
CA GLN A 227 -30.53 16.14 -22.46
C GLN A 227 -29.59 15.19 -23.19
N PRO A 228 -28.96 15.57 -24.32
CA PRO A 228 -27.97 14.76 -24.98
C PRO A 228 -26.80 14.43 -24.07
N ILE A 229 -26.41 13.17 -24.11
CA ILE A 229 -25.18 12.70 -23.42
C ILE A 229 -23.99 13.07 -24.30
N HIS A 230 -23.55 14.32 -24.18
CA HIS A 230 -22.52 14.92 -25.00
C HIS A 230 -21.32 15.34 -24.18
N GLN A 231 -20.09 15.13 -24.68
CA GLN A 231 -18.81 15.50 -24.07
C GLN A 231 -18.69 15.08 -22.58
N ARG A 232 -19.03 13.81 -22.28
CA ARG A 232 -18.94 13.22 -20.93
C ARG A 232 -17.80 12.22 -20.84
N TYR A 233 -17.29 12.00 -19.62
CA TYR A 233 -16.23 11.01 -19.36
C TYR A 233 -16.82 9.60 -19.18
N LEU A 234 -17.50 9.10 -20.21
CA LEU A 234 -18.34 7.87 -20.16
C LEU A 234 -17.61 6.62 -19.71
N LEU A 235 -16.33 6.51 -20.06
CA LEU A 235 -15.48 5.35 -19.74
C LEU A 235 -14.57 5.57 -18.52
N SER A 236 -14.71 6.75 -17.84
CA SER A 236 -13.88 7.08 -16.69
C SER A 236 -14.42 6.46 -15.41
N LEU A 237 -13.95 5.25 -15.09
CA LEU A 237 -14.35 4.55 -13.86
C LEU A 237 -13.92 5.33 -12.62
N GLN A 238 -14.73 5.23 -11.56
CA GLN A 238 -14.37 5.58 -10.19
C GLN A 238 -13.20 4.72 -9.72
N ASP A 239 -12.59 5.06 -8.60
CA ASP A 239 -11.53 4.25 -8.02
C ASP A 239 -12.13 3.15 -7.14
N MET A 240 -11.50 1.97 -7.15
CA MET A 240 -11.91 0.85 -6.32
C MET A 240 -11.71 1.19 -4.84
N ASP A 241 -12.69 0.82 -4.01
CA ASP A 241 -12.58 0.78 -2.57
C ASP A 241 -13.34 -0.45 -2.04
N ARG A 242 -12.61 -1.43 -1.52
CA ARG A 242 -13.14 -2.66 -0.94
C ARG A 242 -12.85 -2.76 0.56
N SER A 243 -12.64 -1.63 1.22
CA SER A 243 -12.31 -1.56 2.65
C SER A 243 -13.37 -2.21 3.55
N LEU A 244 -14.65 -2.11 3.19
CA LEU A 244 -15.75 -2.71 3.93
C LEU A 244 -15.92 -4.22 3.70
N HIS A 245 -15.19 -4.80 2.73
CA HIS A 245 -15.40 -6.18 2.25
C HIS A 245 -14.21 -7.09 2.52
N LEU A 246 -13.20 -6.65 3.28
CA LEU A 246 -11.97 -7.41 3.52
C LEU A 246 -12.23 -8.76 4.20
N ALA A 247 -13.13 -8.81 5.18
CA ALA A 247 -13.47 -10.05 5.88
C ALA A 247 -14.05 -11.10 4.92
N GLU A 248 -15.00 -10.69 4.09
CA GLU A 248 -15.63 -11.58 3.11
C GLU A 248 -14.64 -12.03 2.01
N MET A 249 -13.71 -11.14 1.61
CA MET A 249 -12.64 -11.50 0.68
C MET A 249 -11.66 -12.53 1.29
N ILE A 250 -11.36 -12.41 2.59
CA ILE A 250 -10.58 -13.43 3.33
C ILE A 250 -11.31 -14.77 3.29
N GLU A 251 -12.59 -14.79 3.61
CA GLU A 251 -13.43 -15.99 3.56
C GLU A 251 -13.50 -16.61 2.16
N ALA A 252 -13.55 -15.77 1.12
CA ALA A 252 -13.54 -16.20 -0.27
C ALA A 252 -12.18 -16.74 -0.76
N GLY A 253 -11.13 -16.70 0.09
CA GLY A 253 -9.83 -17.28 -0.23
C GLY A 253 -8.70 -16.30 -0.54
N VAL A 254 -8.96 -14.98 -0.58
CA VAL A 254 -7.91 -13.98 -0.81
C VAL A 254 -6.96 -13.90 0.36
N SER A 255 -5.66 -14.06 0.12
CA SER A 255 -4.60 -13.94 1.12
C SER A 255 -3.70 -12.71 0.93
N THR A 256 -3.73 -12.10 -0.27
CA THR A 256 -2.94 -10.91 -0.58
C THR A 256 -3.82 -9.78 -1.09
N PHE A 257 -3.76 -8.65 -0.39
CA PHE A 257 -4.58 -7.46 -0.59
C PHE A 257 -3.74 -6.37 -1.27
N LYS A 258 -4.00 -6.14 -2.56
CA LYS A 258 -3.19 -5.26 -3.39
C LYS A 258 -3.80 -3.88 -3.54
N ILE A 259 -3.00 -2.86 -3.25
CA ILE A 259 -3.31 -1.46 -3.54
C ILE A 259 -2.77 -1.11 -4.93
N GLU A 260 -3.60 -0.53 -5.82
CA GLU A 260 -3.17 0.00 -7.12
C GLU A 260 -2.59 1.41 -6.95
N GLY A 261 -1.53 1.74 -7.69
CA GLY A 261 -1.01 3.09 -7.65
C GLY A 261 0.48 3.29 -7.89
N ARG A 262 1.14 2.55 -8.80
CA ARG A 262 2.58 2.69 -9.12
C ARG A 262 3.02 4.08 -9.62
N LEU A 263 2.09 4.95 -9.98
CA LEU A 263 2.37 6.35 -10.35
C LEU A 263 1.97 7.33 -9.25
N LYS A 264 1.54 6.83 -8.09
CA LYS A 264 1.14 7.64 -6.94
C LYS A 264 2.36 8.08 -6.14
N ASP A 265 2.19 9.22 -5.45
CA ASP A 265 3.20 9.80 -4.59
C ASP A 265 3.25 9.13 -3.21
N ARG A 266 4.22 9.54 -2.42
CA ARG A 266 4.45 9.10 -1.06
C ARG A 266 3.23 9.32 -0.16
N ASP A 267 2.59 10.46 -0.26
CA ASP A 267 1.50 10.87 0.62
C ASP A 267 0.26 10.01 0.41
N TYR A 268 -0.10 9.75 -0.84
CA TYR A 268 -1.16 8.80 -1.18
C TYR A 268 -0.86 7.41 -0.62
N VAL A 269 0.35 6.89 -0.87
CA VAL A 269 0.71 5.53 -0.45
C VAL A 269 0.73 5.42 1.06
N THR A 270 1.31 6.40 1.78
CA THR A 270 1.34 6.42 3.24
C THR A 270 -0.06 6.38 3.84
N ASN A 271 -0.98 7.23 3.34
CA ASN A 271 -2.35 7.30 3.82
C ASN A 271 -3.13 5.99 3.58
N ILE A 272 -3.12 5.49 2.34
CA ILE A 272 -3.90 4.31 1.96
C ILE A 272 -3.36 3.04 2.63
N VAL A 273 -2.03 2.87 2.70
CA VAL A 273 -1.44 1.71 3.36
C VAL A 273 -1.76 1.71 4.86
N ALA A 274 -1.60 2.85 5.54
CA ALA A 274 -1.95 2.98 6.96
C ALA A 274 -3.43 2.67 7.21
N TYR A 275 -4.33 3.13 6.33
CA TYR A 275 -5.76 2.84 6.41
C TYR A 275 -6.05 1.33 6.34
N TYR A 276 -5.55 0.66 5.31
CA TYR A 276 -5.77 -0.78 5.15
C TYR A 276 -5.03 -1.63 6.19
N ARG A 277 -3.86 -1.17 6.68
CA ARG A 277 -3.15 -1.86 7.77
C ARG A 277 -4.00 -1.90 9.03
N GLN A 278 -4.59 -0.79 9.43
CA GLN A 278 -5.47 -0.73 10.60
C GLN A 278 -6.68 -1.66 10.45
N LEU A 279 -7.29 -1.74 9.27
CA LEU A 279 -8.42 -2.63 9.03
C LEU A 279 -8.02 -4.11 9.09
N LEU A 280 -6.88 -4.47 8.49
CA LEU A 280 -6.38 -5.84 8.53
C LEU A 280 -5.93 -6.26 9.93
N ASP A 281 -5.33 -5.35 10.72
CA ASP A 281 -4.96 -5.62 12.11
C ASP A 281 -6.19 -5.93 12.97
N GLN A 282 -7.27 -5.16 12.81
CA GLN A 282 -8.54 -5.45 13.51
C GLN A 282 -9.09 -6.85 13.18
N LEU A 283 -8.97 -7.28 11.92
CA LEU A 283 -9.40 -8.62 11.51
C LEU A 283 -8.46 -9.71 12.06
N ILE A 284 -7.17 -9.47 12.08
CA ILE A 284 -6.16 -10.39 12.65
C ILE A 284 -6.37 -10.52 14.16
N ASP A 285 -6.53 -9.42 14.88
CA ASP A 285 -6.72 -9.41 16.33
C ASP A 285 -8.01 -10.12 16.74
N SER A 286 -9.06 -10.06 15.91
CA SER A 286 -10.36 -10.73 16.16
C SER A 286 -10.37 -12.21 15.76
N ASN A 287 -9.36 -12.71 15.03
CA ASN A 287 -9.34 -14.08 14.52
C ASN A 287 -7.95 -14.73 14.69
N PRO A 288 -7.78 -15.62 15.69
CA PRO A 288 -6.48 -16.25 16.00
C PRO A 288 -5.93 -17.19 14.92
N THR A 289 -6.72 -17.48 13.87
CA THR A 289 -6.25 -18.28 12.73
C THR A 289 -5.58 -17.41 11.65
N LEU A 290 -5.63 -16.09 11.79
CA LEU A 290 -5.02 -15.13 10.89
C LEU A 290 -3.74 -14.55 11.49
N GLN A 291 -2.80 -14.19 10.65
CA GLN A 291 -1.57 -13.49 11.06
C GLN A 291 -1.05 -12.59 9.94
N GLN A 292 -0.31 -11.56 10.32
CA GLN A 292 0.41 -10.70 9.39
C GLN A 292 1.54 -11.49 8.69
N ALA A 293 1.76 -11.21 7.39
CA ALA A 293 2.77 -11.92 6.60
C ALA A 293 4.21 -11.50 6.94
N SER A 294 4.43 -10.20 7.18
CA SER A 294 5.73 -9.66 7.58
C SER A 294 5.93 -9.75 9.11
N THR A 295 7.07 -9.27 9.61
CA THR A 295 7.36 -9.24 11.04
C THR A 295 6.34 -8.40 11.78
N LEU A 296 5.77 -8.95 12.86
CA LEU A 296 4.88 -8.22 13.75
C LEU A 296 5.54 -6.91 14.19
N SER A 297 4.82 -5.82 14.09
CA SER A 297 5.37 -4.49 14.30
C SER A 297 4.38 -3.60 15.04
N VAL A 298 4.91 -2.56 15.67
CA VAL A 298 4.12 -1.46 16.24
C VAL A 298 4.17 -0.29 15.25
N TYR A 299 3.00 0.25 14.93
CA TYR A 299 2.85 1.37 14.01
C TYR A 299 2.49 2.65 14.78
N GLN A 300 3.15 3.74 14.45
CA GLN A 300 2.83 5.06 14.97
C GLN A 300 2.52 6.00 13.80
N TYR A 301 1.31 6.55 13.78
CA TYR A 301 0.86 7.51 12.80
C TYR A 301 0.60 8.86 13.45
N ASN A 302 1.10 9.96 12.88
CA ASN A 302 0.82 11.32 13.34
C ASN A 302 -0.45 11.90 12.69
N PHE A 303 -1.24 11.06 12.04
CA PHE A 303 -2.48 11.40 11.33
C PHE A 303 -3.51 10.29 11.52
N THR A 304 -4.78 10.61 11.23
CA THR A 304 -5.84 9.61 11.12
C THR A 304 -6.00 9.26 9.64
N PRO A 305 -5.72 7.99 9.23
CA PRO A 305 -5.82 7.59 7.83
C PRO A 305 -7.24 7.81 7.27
N ASN A 306 -7.32 8.47 6.11
CA ASN A 306 -8.59 8.77 5.46
C ASN A 306 -8.44 8.78 3.92
N PRO A 307 -8.94 7.76 3.20
CA PRO A 307 -8.83 7.69 1.75
C PRO A 307 -9.45 8.87 0.99
N ALA A 308 -10.47 9.53 1.56
CA ALA A 308 -11.12 10.68 0.93
C ALA A 308 -10.22 11.93 0.85
N LYS A 309 -9.15 12.00 1.65
CA LYS A 309 -8.22 13.14 1.70
C LYS A 309 -7.08 13.06 0.69
N THR A 310 -6.94 11.94 0.00
CA THR A 310 -5.98 11.77 -1.09
C THR A 310 -6.70 11.51 -2.41
N PHE A 311 -5.97 11.34 -3.49
CA PHE A 311 -6.55 11.25 -4.82
C PHE A 311 -7.55 10.10 -4.99
N HIS A 312 -8.80 10.39 -5.38
CA HIS A 312 -9.79 9.42 -5.87
C HIS A 312 -10.77 10.10 -6.84
N ARG A 313 -11.44 9.32 -7.71
CA ARG A 313 -12.44 9.77 -8.71
C ARG A 313 -13.88 9.44 -8.31
N GLY A 314 -14.16 9.39 -7.01
CA GLY A 314 -15.27 8.67 -6.43
C GLY A 314 -14.85 7.25 -6.09
N GLN A 315 -15.67 6.52 -5.34
CA GLN A 315 -15.35 5.19 -4.83
C GLN A 315 -16.42 4.19 -5.26
N THR A 316 -15.98 2.96 -5.59
CA THR A 316 -16.84 1.86 -5.99
C THR A 316 -16.24 0.51 -5.55
N ASP A 317 -17.06 -0.43 -5.13
CA ASP A 317 -16.71 -1.83 -4.96
C ASP A 317 -16.58 -2.58 -6.30
N TYR A 318 -16.95 -1.87 -7.38
CA TYR A 318 -16.95 -2.33 -8.76
C TYR A 318 -17.93 -3.49 -8.98
N PHE A 319 -17.45 -4.65 -9.39
CA PHE A 319 -18.29 -5.81 -9.66
C PHE A 319 -18.29 -6.86 -8.53
N LEU A 320 -17.89 -6.49 -7.31
CA LEU A 320 -17.76 -7.44 -6.22
C LEU A 320 -19.07 -8.22 -5.95
N TYR A 321 -20.22 -7.56 -6.10
CA TYR A 321 -21.56 -8.16 -5.96
C TYR A 321 -22.34 -8.21 -7.29
N GLY A 322 -21.64 -8.16 -8.39
CA GLY A 322 -22.25 -8.15 -9.72
C GLY A 322 -22.12 -6.80 -10.42
N ARG A 323 -22.69 -6.72 -11.63
CA ARG A 323 -22.55 -5.53 -12.47
C ARG A 323 -23.38 -4.36 -11.92
N THR A 324 -22.77 -3.20 -11.82
CA THR A 324 -23.40 -1.95 -11.42
C THR A 324 -23.35 -0.90 -12.54
N ARG A 325 -24.36 0.01 -12.57
CA ARG A 325 -24.41 1.13 -13.51
C ARG A 325 -23.69 2.38 -13.01
N THR A 326 -23.36 2.46 -11.71
CA THR A 326 -22.84 3.66 -11.05
C THR A 326 -21.31 3.67 -10.90
N MET A 327 -20.62 2.81 -11.67
CA MET A 327 -19.17 2.63 -11.55
C MET A 327 -18.31 3.71 -12.22
N ALA A 328 -18.89 4.60 -13.02
CA ALA A 328 -18.15 5.64 -13.76
C ALA A 328 -18.42 7.04 -13.19
N ASN A 329 -17.41 7.90 -13.25
CA ASN A 329 -17.54 9.32 -12.99
C ASN A 329 -17.61 10.08 -14.33
N TRP A 330 -18.80 10.43 -14.75
CA TRP A 330 -19.03 11.11 -16.03
C TRP A 330 -18.67 12.59 -16.01
N GLN A 331 -18.45 13.17 -14.84
CA GLN A 331 -18.22 14.61 -14.68
C GLN A 331 -16.73 14.97 -14.77
N THR A 332 -15.86 14.18 -14.13
CA THR A 332 -14.43 14.47 -14.07
C THR A 332 -13.57 13.21 -14.02
N PRO A 333 -12.41 13.21 -14.70
CA PRO A 333 -11.39 12.18 -14.55
C PRO A 333 -10.36 12.55 -13.46
N LYS A 334 -10.51 13.75 -12.85
CA LYS A 334 -9.63 14.29 -11.82
C LYS A 334 -10.06 13.82 -10.43
N SER A 335 -9.30 14.19 -9.41
CA SER A 335 -9.70 13.96 -8.02
C SER A 335 -10.99 14.67 -7.68
N THR A 336 -11.96 13.94 -7.10
CA THR A 336 -13.21 14.53 -6.59
C THR A 336 -13.03 15.13 -5.20
N GLY A 337 -12.10 14.59 -4.39
CA GLY A 337 -11.81 15.09 -3.05
C GLY A 337 -12.92 14.84 -2.01
N GLU A 338 -12.67 15.31 -0.80
CA GLU A 338 -13.55 15.25 0.35
C GLU A 338 -14.67 16.29 0.24
N LYS A 339 -15.92 15.92 0.43
CA LYS A 339 -17.04 16.87 0.47
C LYS A 339 -16.90 17.78 1.69
N ILE A 340 -16.86 19.10 1.50
CA ILE A 340 -16.63 20.07 2.58
C ILE A 340 -17.85 20.92 2.94
N GLY A 341 -18.76 21.16 2.04
CA GLY A 341 -19.91 22.02 2.30
C GLY A 341 -20.59 22.54 1.05
N ARG A 342 -21.36 23.61 1.22
CA ARG A 342 -22.13 24.26 0.14
C ARG A 342 -21.93 25.77 0.14
N VAL A 343 -21.82 26.37 -1.02
CA VAL A 343 -21.76 27.85 -1.16
C VAL A 343 -23.12 28.43 -0.86
N ILE A 344 -23.18 29.35 0.09
CA ILE A 344 -24.42 30.04 0.50
C ILE A 344 -24.48 31.47 0.04
N ALA A 345 -23.35 32.14 -0.16
CA ALA A 345 -23.27 33.51 -0.62
C ALA A 345 -21.95 33.81 -1.32
N ILE A 346 -21.91 34.87 -2.11
CA ILE A 346 -20.70 35.45 -2.69
C ILE A 346 -20.64 36.94 -2.42
N ARG A 347 -19.43 37.47 -2.30
CA ARG A 347 -19.17 38.91 -2.32
C ARG A 347 -18.05 39.23 -3.30
N HIS A 348 -17.62 40.47 -3.45
CA HIS A 348 -16.71 40.92 -4.49
C HIS A 348 -15.49 40.01 -4.76
N ASN A 349 -14.87 39.48 -3.72
CA ASN A 349 -13.64 38.67 -3.83
C ASN A 349 -13.64 37.42 -2.92
N ALA A 350 -14.78 36.99 -2.41
CA ALA A 350 -14.88 35.86 -1.50
C ALA A 350 -16.19 35.09 -1.67
N ILE A 351 -16.15 33.84 -1.23
CA ILE A 351 -17.24 32.88 -1.23
C ILE A 351 -17.55 32.49 0.22
N CYS A 352 -18.82 32.60 0.62
CA CYS A 352 -19.28 32.10 1.93
C CYS A 352 -19.69 30.65 1.80
N VAL A 353 -19.12 29.78 2.64
CA VAL A 353 -19.33 28.34 2.59
C VAL A 353 -19.93 27.87 3.91
N GLN A 354 -21.10 27.25 3.84
CA GLN A 354 -21.63 26.47 4.94
C GLN A 354 -20.90 25.14 4.99
N LEU A 355 -19.94 25.03 5.88
CA LEU A 355 -19.11 23.81 6.06
C LEU A 355 -19.94 22.69 6.71
N LEU A 356 -19.58 21.45 6.37
CA LEU A 356 -20.05 20.27 7.09
C LEU A 356 -19.40 20.21 8.48
N PRO A 357 -20.02 19.51 9.45
CA PRO A 357 -19.42 19.29 10.77
C PRO A 357 -18.02 18.67 10.66
N ASN A 358 -17.10 19.11 11.53
CA ASN A 358 -15.73 18.62 11.63
C ASN A 358 -14.82 18.93 10.41
N ILE A 359 -15.26 19.81 9.49
CA ILE A 359 -14.40 20.30 8.42
C ILE A 359 -13.76 21.61 8.86
N THR A 360 -12.43 21.64 8.82
CA THR A 360 -11.62 22.86 8.98
C THR A 360 -10.84 23.09 7.70
N LEU A 361 -10.85 24.30 7.18
CA LEU A 361 -10.12 24.68 5.97
C LEU A 361 -8.88 25.48 6.33
N HIS A 362 -7.85 25.38 5.50
CA HIS A 362 -6.56 26.05 5.69
C HIS A 362 -6.15 26.80 4.42
N ASN A 363 -5.31 27.83 4.59
CA ASN A 363 -4.72 28.51 3.45
C ASN A 363 -3.89 27.52 2.63
N GLY A 364 -4.06 27.55 1.32
CA GLY A 364 -3.42 26.62 0.40
C GLY A 364 -4.24 25.35 0.09
N ASP A 365 -5.36 25.11 0.80
CA ASP A 365 -6.23 23.97 0.48
C ASP A 365 -6.78 24.12 -0.95
N GLY A 366 -6.79 23.02 -1.69
CA GLY A 366 -7.35 22.94 -3.03
C GLY A 366 -8.84 22.62 -2.98
N ILE A 367 -9.65 23.49 -3.53
CA ILE A 367 -11.11 23.34 -3.62
C ILE A 367 -11.52 23.01 -5.05
N CYS A 368 -12.45 22.09 -5.23
CA CYS A 368 -13.01 21.76 -6.53
C CYS A 368 -14.54 21.64 -6.50
N TYR A 369 -15.15 21.86 -7.66
CA TYR A 369 -16.56 21.71 -7.92
C TYR A 369 -16.72 21.50 -9.44
N GLU A 370 -17.60 20.58 -9.84
CA GLU A 370 -17.75 20.17 -11.24
C GLU A 370 -16.37 19.83 -11.88
N ASP A 371 -15.97 20.52 -12.95
CA ASP A 371 -14.67 20.37 -13.62
C ASP A 371 -13.68 21.51 -13.28
N LYS A 372 -14.05 22.45 -12.38
CA LYS A 372 -13.31 23.63 -11.96
C LYS A 372 -12.67 23.45 -10.57
N GLY A 373 -11.73 24.33 -10.25
CA GLY A 373 -11.12 24.36 -8.93
C GLY A 373 -10.27 25.63 -8.72
N PHE A 374 -9.96 25.87 -7.45
CA PHE A 374 -9.09 26.97 -7.01
C PHE A 374 -8.40 26.59 -5.69
N ALA A 375 -7.31 27.29 -5.36
CA ALA A 375 -6.71 27.18 -4.03
C ALA A 375 -7.23 28.30 -3.11
N ILE A 376 -7.30 28.04 -1.83
CA ILE A 376 -7.65 29.04 -0.82
C ILE A 376 -6.44 29.92 -0.55
N ASN A 377 -6.58 31.23 -0.83
CA ASN A 377 -5.54 32.22 -0.52
C ASN A 377 -5.65 32.73 0.94
N LYS A 378 -6.89 32.95 1.42
CA LYS A 378 -7.17 33.43 2.78
C LYS A 378 -8.53 32.92 3.26
N ILE A 379 -8.65 32.73 4.58
CA ILE A 379 -9.89 32.43 5.27
C ILE A 379 -10.18 33.53 6.28
N ASP A 380 -11.46 33.93 6.37
CA ASP A 380 -11.97 34.94 7.30
C ASP A 380 -13.36 34.52 7.78
N GLY A 381 -13.42 33.77 8.87
CA GLY A 381 -14.62 33.09 9.34
C GLY A 381 -15.13 32.09 8.30
N GLU A 382 -16.39 32.23 7.88
CA GLU A 382 -17.03 31.39 6.84
C GLU A 382 -16.69 31.82 5.40
N TRP A 383 -15.91 32.90 5.24
CA TRP A 383 -15.52 33.44 3.95
C TRP A 383 -14.16 32.93 3.50
N ILE A 384 -14.13 32.31 2.34
CA ILE A 384 -12.90 31.86 1.69
C ILE A 384 -12.58 32.77 0.50
N TYR A 385 -11.32 33.14 0.35
CA TYR A 385 -10.78 33.99 -0.70
C TYR A 385 -10.00 33.11 -1.68
N PRO A 386 -10.53 32.85 -2.89
CA PRO A 386 -9.84 32.04 -3.89
C PRO A 386 -8.59 32.76 -4.42
N ASN A 387 -7.64 31.97 -4.91
CA ASN A 387 -6.44 32.48 -5.62
C ASN A 387 -6.69 32.83 -7.10
N VAL A 388 -7.93 32.72 -7.56
CA VAL A 388 -8.40 33.03 -8.92
C VAL A 388 -9.39 34.17 -8.87
N ARG A 389 -9.67 34.82 -10.03
CA ARG A 389 -10.65 35.89 -10.13
C ARG A 389 -12.07 35.34 -9.94
N MET A 390 -12.91 36.09 -9.24
CA MET A 390 -14.34 35.72 -9.08
C MET A 390 -15.10 35.61 -10.43
N SER A 391 -14.66 36.32 -11.45
CA SER A 391 -15.19 36.16 -12.81
C SER A 391 -14.99 34.74 -13.37
N ASP A 392 -13.89 34.08 -13.03
CA ASP A 392 -13.56 32.74 -13.51
C ASP A 392 -14.40 31.67 -12.79
N ILE A 393 -14.77 31.93 -11.53
CA ILE A 393 -15.67 31.11 -10.73
C ILE A 393 -17.12 31.27 -11.20
N GLY A 394 -17.56 32.51 -11.39
CA GLY A 394 -18.90 32.88 -11.84
C GLY A 394 -19.96 32.86 -10.73
N ASN A 395 -21.05 33.60 -10.96
CA ASN A 395 -22.12 33.78 -9.97
C ASN A 395 -23.01 32.53 -9.75
N ARG A 396 -22.94 31.58 -10.64
CA ARG A 396 -23.72 30.32 -10.56
C ARG A 396 -23.21 29.34 -9.48
N ILE A 397 -22.08 29.63 -8.81
CA ILE A 397 -21.52 28.78 -7.74
C ILE A 397 -22.41 28.77 -6.48
N VAL A 398 -23.28 29.75 -6.26
CA VAL A 398 -24.20 29.75 -5.10
C VAL A 398 -25.11 28.53 -5.18
N GLY A 399 -25.15 27.75 -4.09
CA GLY A 399 -25.89 26.50 -4.02
C GLY A 399 -25.07 25.30 -4.46
N THR A 400 -23.86 25.48 -5.00
CA THR A 400 -23.00 24.37 -5.42
C THR A 400 -22.30 23.71 -4.22
N THR A 401 -22.20 22.40 -4.25
CA THR A 401 -21.39 21.63 -3.30
C THR A 401 -19.91 21.76 -3.64
N LEU A 402 -19.09 22.05 -2.63
CA LEU A 402 -17.64 22.12 -2.77
C LEU A 402 -16.99 20.88 -2.19
N TYR A 403 -15.87 20.52 -2.78
CA TYR A 403 -15.02 19.42 -2.36
C TYR A 403 -13.58 19.91 -2.17
N ARG A 404 -12.85 19.30 -1.23
CA ARG A 404 -11.43 19.56 -1.00
C ARG A 404 -10.60 18.43 -1.60
N ASN A 405 -9.86 18.72 -2.66
CA ASN A 405 -8.99 17.75 -3.34
C ASN A 405 -7.51 17.86 -2.94
N LEU A 406 -7.16 18.85 -2.12
CA LEU A 406 -5.85 19.04 -1.51
C LEU A 406 -6.05 19.58 -0.09
N ASP A 407 -5.77 18.77 0.91
CA ASP A 407 -5.76 19.12 2.35
C ASP A 407 -4.31 19.35 2.78
N THR A 408 -3.87 20.59 2.84
CA THR A 408 -2.46 20.95 3.06
C THR A 408 -1.97 20.58 4.45
N GLU A 409 -2.82 20.69 5.47
CA GLU A 409 -2.46 20.33 6.85
C GLU A 409 -2.38 18.80 7.00
N PHE A 410 -3.34 18.08 6.47
CA PHE A 410 -3.33 16.63 6.45
C PHE A 410 -2.06 16.09 5.77
N LEU A 411 -1.70 16.60 4.59
CA LEU A 411 -0.51 16.15 3.88
C LEU A 411 0.78 16.43 4.68
N ARG A 412 0.87 17.57 5.37
CA ARG A 412 2.01 17.86 6.26
C ARG A 412 2.09 16.92 7.47
N SER A 413 0.98 16.42 7.93
CA SER A 413 0.91 15.49 9.08
C SER A 413 1.30 14.05 8.72
N LEU A 414 1.33 13.68 7.43
CA LEU A 414 1.53 12.31 6.97
C LEU A 414 2.92 11.77 7.33
N THR A 415 3.01 11.25 8.54
CA THR A 415 4.20 10.57 9.03
C THR A 415 3.81 9.24 9.64
N ALA A 416 4.43 8.18 9.16
CA ALA A 416 4.27 6.83 9.66
C ALA A 416 5.63 6.28 10.11
N GLN A 417 5.65 5.64 11.26
CA GLN A 417 6.81 4.90 11.77
C GLN A 417 6.41 3.47 12.08
N ARG A 418 7.21 2.54 11.60
CA ARG A 418 7.12 1.12 11.90
C ARG A 418 8.30 0.71 12.75
N ARG A 419 8.03 0.04 13.87
CA ARG A 419 9.06 -0.48 14.76
C ARG A 419 8.77 -1.92 15.14
N ILE A 420 9.83 -2.73 15.22
CA ILE A 420 9.75 -4.12 15.65
C ILE A 420 9.84 -4.15 17.17
N PRO A 421 8.82 -4.72 17.85
CA PRO A 421 8.85 -4.90 19.30
C PRO A 421 9.91 -5.93 19.69
N ILE A 422 10.76 -5.57 20.62
CA ILE A 422 11.77 -6.48 21.17
C ILE A 422 11.76 -6.46 22.69
N THR A 423 12.13 -7.60 23.28
CA THR A 423 12.40 -7.69 24.72
C THR A 423 13.86 -7.45 24.99
N ILE A 424 14.16 -6.82 26.12
CA ILE A 424 15.51 -6.61 26.61
C ILE A 424 15.61 -7.30 27.96
N ARG A 425 16.63 -8.16 28.12
CA ARG A 425 16.94 -8.84 29.38
C ARG A 425 18.35 -8.49 29.80
N PHE A 426 18.50 -8.00 31.02
CA PHE A 426 19.77 -7.63 31.60
C PHE A 426 19.99 -8.42 32.90
N GLU A 427 21.10 -9.16 32.98
CA GLU A 427 21.35 -10.10 34.05
C GLU A 427 22.75 -9.93 34.62
N THR A 428 22.88 -10.11 35.93
CA THR A 428 24.21 -10.25 36.55
C THR A 428 24.78 -11.64 36.28
N THR A 429 26.07 -11.71 35.98
CA THR A 429 26.85 -12.96 35.90
C THR A 429 27.91 -13.00 36.96
N LYS A 430 28.64 -14.08 37.10
CA LYS A 430 29.75 -14.19 38.10
C LYS A 430 30.88 -13.20 37.84
N ARG A 431 31.06 -12.71 36.60
CA ARG A 431 32.17 -11.85 36.21
C ARG A 431 31.74 -10.51 35.65
N GLY A 432 30.45 -10.20 35.72
CA GLY A 432 29.90 -8.95 35.17
C GLY A 432 28.45 -9.05 34.84
N TYR A 433 28.05 -8.74 33.57
CA TYR A 433 26.65 -8.64 33.15
C TYR A 433 26.45 -9.33 31.80
N CYS A 434 25.27 -9.88 31.62
CA CYS A 434 24.77 -10.35 30.32
C CYS A 434 23.63 -9.44 29.85
N LEU A 435 23.72 -8.94 28.65
CA LEU A 435 22.65 -8.16 28.02
C LEU A 435 22.14 -8.91 26.79
N THR A 436 20.84 -9.19 26.81
CA THR A 436 20.12 -9.81 25.69
C THR A 436 19.14 -8.81 25.10
N ILE A 437 19.21 -8.56 23.79
CA ILE A 437 18.30 -7.70 23.04
C ILE A 437 17.69 -8.52 21.90
N GLY A 438 16.39 -8.82 22.00
CA GLY A 438 15.74 -9.75 21.09
C GLY A 438 16.34 -11.15 21.15
N SER A 439 16.95 -11.62 20.07
CA SER A 439 17.63 -12.92 20.00
C SER A 439 19.15 -12.88 20.22
N LEU A 440 19.73 -11.69 20.32
CA LEU A 440 21.18 -11.53 20.50
C LEU A 440 21.53 -11.33 21.97
N SER A 441 22.61 -11.98 22.40
CA SER A 441 23.13 -11.91 23.77
C SER A 441 24.62 -11.69 23.75
N ALA A 442 25.13 -10.88 24.69
CA ALA A 442 26.54 -10.69 24.92
C ALA A 442 26.83 -10.55 26.42
N GLU A 443 27.97 -11.12 26.84
CA GLU A 443 28.48 -10.96 28.18
C GLU A 443 29.56 -9.89 28.24
N PHE A 444 29.53 -9.08 29.31
CA PHE A 444 30.44 -7.98 29.54
C PHE A 444 31.11 -8.15 30.89
N GLU A 445 32.41 -8.46 30.88
CA GLU A 445 33.20 -8.61 32.10
C GLU A 445 33.46 -7.21 32.71
N THR A 446 33.00 -7.02 33.95
CA THR A 446 33.25 -5.83 34.76
C THR A 446 32.94 -6.11 36.22
N GLU A 447 33.63 -5.44 37.13
CA GLU A 447 33.38 -5.59 38.57
C GLU A 447 31.99 -5.04 38.95
N HIS A 448 31.34 -5.74 39.88
CA HIS A 448 30.09 -5.32 40.49
C HIS A 448 30.33 -4.24 41.53
N GLN A 449 29.99 -2.98 41.22
CA GLN A 449 30.07 -1.86 42.14
C GLN A 449 28.74 -1.67 42.87
N PRO A 450 28.68 -1.62 44.22
CA PRO A 450 27.41 -1.39 44.92
C PRO A 450 26.79 -0.07 44.56
N ALA A 451 25.50 -0.01 44.36
CA ALA A 451 24.75 1.21 44.11
C ALA A 451 24.49 1.97 45.40
N SER A 452 24.80 3.23 45.45
CA SER A 452 24.43 4.11 46.56
C SER A 452 22.94 4.38 46.67
N ASN A 453 22.24 4.27 45.55
CA ASN A 453 20.75 4.33 45.45
C ASN A 453 20.26 3.26 44.47
N PRO A 454 19.86 2.07 44.95
CA PRO A 454 19.44 0.94 44.12
C PRO A 454 18.20 1.21 43.27
N GLU A 455 17.24 2.01 43.74
CA GLU A 455 16.03 2.38 42.97
C GLU A 455 16.42 3.24 41.75
N ARG A 456 17.25 4.28 41.99
CA ARG A 456 17.75 5.12 40.90
C ARG A 456 18.64 4.35 39.92
N ALA A 457 19.42 3.40 40.39
CA ALA A 457 20.24 2.56 39.53
C ALA A 457 19.36 1.73 38.56
N ARG A 458 18.28 1.14 39.05
CA ARG A 458 17.31 0.44 38.24
C ARG A 458 16.64 1.37 37.23
N GLN A 459 16.14 2.51 37.65
CA GLN A 459 15.47 3.47 36.73
C GLN A 459 16.43 3.92 35.63
N THR A 460 17.68 4.23 35.98
CA THR A 460 18.71 4.60 35.01
C THR A 460 18.96 3.49 34.01
N LEU A 461 19.08 2.26 34.48
CA LEU A 461 19.30 1.07 33.62
C LEU A 461 18.16 0.89 32.62
N ILE A 462 16.91 0.90 33.08
CA ILE A 462 15.71 0.81 32.20
C ILE A 462 15.72 1.96 31.19
N GLN A 463 15.94 3.18 31.67
CA GLN A 463 15.92 4.35 30.78
C GLN A 463 17.01 4.28 29.70
N GLN A 464 18.21 3.84 30.02
CA GLN A 464 19.30 3.78 29.05
C GLN A 464 19.17 2.57 28.12
N LEU A 465 18.75 1.42 28.60
CA LEU A 465 18.49 0.24 27.76
C LEU A 465 17.33 0.48 26.78
N GLY A 466 16.28 1.17 27.21
CA GLY A 466 15.13 1.53 26.37
C GLY A 466 15.40 2.58 25.29
N LYS A 467 16.54 3.26 25.30
CA LYS A 467 16.91 4.28 24.30
C LYS A 467 17.43 3.63 23.02
N LEU A 468 16.55 3.10 22.21
CA LEU A 468 16.92 2.44 20.95
C LEU A 468 17.15 3.40 19.77
N GLY A 469 16.96 4.71 19.97
CA GLY A 469 17.30 5.77 19.03
C GLY A 469 16.57 5.64 17.68
N ASP A 470 17.34 5.84 16.60
CA ASP A 470 16.84 5.78 15.22
C ASP A 470 16.81 4.36 14.64
N THR A 471 16.95 3.33 15.49
CA THR A 471 16.81 1.94 15.06
C THR A 471 15.36 1.62 14.72
N HIS A 472 15.16 0.53 14.00
CA HIS A 472 13.83 0.01 13.68
C HIS A 472 13.19 -0.81 14.82
N PHE A 473 13.80 -0.81 16.01
CA PHE A 473 13.31 -1.53 17.19
C PHE A 473 12.62 -0.62 18.21
N ILE A 474 11.70 -1.22 19.00
CA ILE A 474 11.12 -0.60 20.20
C ILE A 474 11.13 -1.62 21.34
N ALA A 475 11.66 -1.21 22.49
CA ALA A 475 11.63 -2.08 23.67
C ALA A 475 10.19 -2.13 24.25
N THR A 476 9.61 -3.32 24.29
CA THR A 476 8.28 -3.53 24.89
C THR A 476 8.37 -4.03 26.33
N THR A 477 9.42 -4.76 26.66
CA THR A 477 9.66 -5.29 27.99
C THR A 477 11.16 -5.19 28.29
N ILE A 478 11.51 -4.68 29.46
CA ILE A 478 12.88 -4.66 29.97
C ILE A 478 12.89 -5.37 31.31
N THR A 479 13.48 -6.57 31.32
CA THR A 479 13.63 -7.38 32.53
C THR A 479 15.06 -7.25 33.08
N ILE A 480 15.17 -6.97 34.36
CA ILE A 480 16.46 -6.85 35.06
C ILE A 480 16.52 -7.95 36.10
N ILE A 481 17.60 -8.74 36.08
CA ILE A 481 17.84 -9.87 37.01
C ILE A 481 19.16 -9.67 37.71
N ALA A 482 19.17 -9.79 39.03
CA ALA A 482 20.38 -9.79 39.85
C ALA A 482 20.32 -10.96 40.80
N ASN A 483 21.44 -11.73 40.90
CA ASN A 483 21.54 -12.89 41.78
C ASN A 483 20.39 -13.89 41.61
N ASP A 484 20.04 -14.21 40.38
CA ASP A 484 18.94 -15.09 39.94
C ASP A 484 17.52 -14.63 40.33
N GLN A 485 17.36 -13.40 40.76
CA GLN A 485 16.05 -12.79 41.10
C GLN A 485 15.72 -11.60 40.25
N GLU A 486 14.47 -11.46 39.84
CA GLU A 486 13.99 -10.32 39.09
C GLU A 486 13.94 -9.07 39.97
N CYS A 487 14.57 -8.00 39.52
CA CYS A 487 14.67 -6.71 40.21
C CYS A 487 13.45 -5.83 39.86
N LEU A 488 12.34 -5.98 40.56
CA LEU A 488 11.09 -5.23 40.28
C LEU A 488 11.17 -3.76 40.71
N GLU A 489 11.85 -3.46 41.82
CA GLU A 489 11.87 -2.10 42.39
C GLU A 489 13.29 -1.50 42.40
N SER A 490 14.31 -2.29 42.62
CA SER A 490 15.69 -1.83 42.81
C SER A 490 16.70 -2.72 42.12
N PHE A 491 17.88 -2.21 41.81
CA PHE A 491 19.03 -2.94 41.29
C PHE A 491 20.25 -2.67 42.14
N PRO A 492 20.92 -3.73 42.65
CA PRO A 492 21.92 -3.57 43.72
C PRO A 492 23.25 -2.95 43.26
N TYR A 493 23.49 -2.87 41.95
CA TYR A 493 24.79 -2.42 41.44
C TYR A 493 24.70 -1.12 40.68
N PHE A 494 25.80 -0.35 40.72
CA PHE A 494 25.97 0.84 39.91
C PHE A 494 26.67 0.52 38.60
N ILE A 495 26.16 1.04 37.49
CA ILE A 495 26.78 0.92 36.16
C ILE A 495 26.78 2.31 35.54
N PRO A 496 27.95 2.81 35.09
CA PRO A 496 28.05 4.09 34.40
C PRO A 496 27.15 4.11 33.16
N THR A 497 26.42 5.22 32.96
CA THR A 497 25.52 5.41 31.82
C THR A 497 26.22 5.24 30.46
N SER A 498 27.50 5.66 30.39
CA SER A 498 28.33 5.49 29.18
C SER A 498 28.51 4.01 28.84
N GLN A 499 28.73 3.16 29.85
CA GLN A 499 28.97 1.75 29.71
C GLN A 499 27.68 0.99 29.26
N ILE A 500 26.53 1.31 29.88
CA ILE A 500 25.23 0.77 29.45
C ILE A 500 24.97 1.10 27.97
N ASN A 501 25.23 2.36 27.59
CA ASN A 501 25.03 2.82 26.22
C ASN A 501 25.99 2.17 25.21
N GLN A 502 27.23 1.90 25.63
CA GLN A 502 28.21 1.18 24.82
C GLN A 502 27.75 -0.25 24.57
N TRP A 503 27.42 -1.03 25.58
CA TRP A 503 26.97 -2.41 25.50
C TRP A 503 25.74 -2.56 24.62
N ARG A 504 24.76 -1.69 24.81
CA ARG A 504 23.55 -1.65 23.97
C ARG A 504 23.88 -1.43 22.49
N ARG A 505 24.76 -0.48 22.16
CA ARG A 505 25.17 -0.20 20.78
C ARG A 505 25.93 -1.38 20.16
N GLU A 506 26.80 -2.04 20.89
CA GLU A 506 27.54 -3.20 20.40
C GLU A 506 26.60 -4.30 19.94
N ILE A 507 25.58 -4.65 20.74
CA ILE A 507 24.60 -5.66 20.40
C ILE A 507 23.72 -5.22 19.23
N ILE A 508 23.23 -3.97 19.21
CA ILE A 508 22.36 -3.48 18.16
C ILE A 508 23.08 -3.41 16.80
N ASN A 509 24.35 -2.96 16.79
CA ASN A 509 25.11 -2.84 15.54
C ASN A 509 25.47 -4.22 14.95
N SER A 510 25.47 -5.28 15.72
CA SER A 510 25.66 -6.66 15.22
C SER A 510 24.41 -7.19 14.48
N GLN A 511 23.26 -6.49 14.54
CA GLN A 511 22.04 -6.78 13.78
C GLN A 511 21.93 -6.00 12.47
N SER A 512 22.83 -5.06 12.19
CA SER A 512 22.72 -4.13 11.03
C SER A 512 23.33 -4.74 9.76
#